data_dea8c94eb6fe8cd0b3518e0ed2ff7da2
#
_entry.id   dea8c94eb6fe8cd0b3518e0ed2ff7da2
#
_cell.length_a   1.000
_cell.length_b   1.000
_cell.length_c   1.000
_cell.angle_alpha   90.00
_cell.angle_beta   90.00
_cell.angle_gamma   90.00
#
_symmetry.space_group_name_H-M   'P 1'
#
loop_
_entity.id
_entity.type
_entity.pdbx_description
1 polymer ?
#
loop_
_entity_poly.entity_id
_entity_poly.type
_entity_poly.pdbx_seq_one_letter_code
_entity_poly.pdbx_strand_id
1 'polypeptide(L)'
;MSIIFVHGSGGYGDIWRYQTEYFSDSHAVDLPGHPHGQLLSSVEECVDWLREYITARECSDLVLAGHSFGGAIVLLYALKYSQDLKGIIIIGSGARLRVHPMFLAPCEEAIKGNSYQWYQLVEEMYRSTPEDYKKEMIEKQKAIGPAAMLTDFLCCDSFDIMDRVHEIKMPALIITGESDAMTPAKYANYLGTKIAHSKLMIVPQAGHFVFAEKPEVVNKAIKDFVKGISS
;
A
#
# COMPACT_ATOMS: atom_id res chain seq x y z
N MET A 1 18.36 6.63 7.30
CA MET A 1 17.33 6.81 6.24
C MET A 1 16.06 6.20 6.75
N SER A 2 15.06 7.04 7.01
CA SER A 2 13.79 6.62 7.60
C SER A 2 12.86 6.03 6.54
N ILE A 3 12.06 5.02 6.92
CA ILE A 3 11.06 4.43 6.04
C ILE A 3 9.68 4.68 6.65
N ILE A 4 8.76 5.28 5.88
CA ILE A 4 7.35 5.38 6.28
C ILE A 4 6.54 4.42 5.41
N PHE A 5 5.76 3.55 6.06
CA PHE A 5 4.90 2.57 5.44
C PHE A 5 3.44 3.03 5.45
N VAL A 6 2.78 2.95 4.28
CA VAL A 6 1.37 3.32 4.07
C VAL A 6 0.58 2.08 3.71
N HIS A 7 -0.48 1.79 4.47
CA HIS A 7 -1.30 0.60 4.30
C HIS A 7 -2.22 0.64 3.07
N GLY A 8 -2.79 -0.51 2.71
CA GLY A 8 -3.80 -0.65 1.66
C GLY A 8 -5.22 -0.42 2.16
N SER A 9 -6.20 -0.60 1.26
CA SER A 9 -7.63 -0.35 1.52
C SER A 9 -8.15 -1.11 2.73
N GLY A 10 -8.85 -0.39 3.62
CA GLY A 10 -9.42 -0.91 4.86
C GLY A 10 -8.38 -1.44 5.85
N GLY A 11 -7.08 -1.19 5.60
CA GLY A 11 -5.99 -1.62 6.45
C GLY A 11 -5.63 -0.59 7.52
N TYR A 12 -4.48 -0.78 8.15
CA TYR A 12 -3.88 0.13 9.14
C TYR A 12 -2.40 -0.23 9.30
N GLY A 13 -1.66 0.54 10.11
CA GLY A 13 -0.20 0.44 10.20
C GLY A 13 0.34 -0.94 10.56
N ASP A 14 -0.32 -1.67 11.45
CA ASP A 14 0.18 -2.97 11.92
C ASP A 14 0.24 -4.07 10.83
N ILE A 15 -0.36 -3.85 9.65
CA ILE A 15 -0.11 -4.78 8.54
C ILE A 15 1.38 -4.88 8.21
N TRP A 16 2.16 -3.86 8.57
CA TRP A 16 3.59 -3.76 8.32
C TRP A 16 4.47 -4.30 9.45
N ARG A 17 3.90 -5.04 10.43
CA ARG A 17 4.65 -5.49 11.64
C ARG A 17 5.98 -6.16 11.32
N TYR A 18 6.05 -7.03 10.30
CA TYR A 18 7.30 -7.70 9.91
C TYR A 18 8.36 -6.75 9.35
N GLN A 19 7.93 -5.62 8.78
CA GLN A 19 8.82 -4.58 8.27
C GLN A 19 9.26 -3.64 9.38
N THR A 20 8.33 -3.18 10.21
CA THR A 20 8.64 -2.26 11.33
C THR A 20 9.47 -2.91 12.42
N GLU A 21 9.31 -4.21 12.65
CA GLU A 21 10.20 -4.99 13.54
C GLU A 21 11.60 -5.19 12.95
N TYR A 22 11.73 -5.27 11.62
CA TYR A 22 13.01 -5.49 10.94
C TYR A 22 13.82 -4.20 10.76
N PHE A 23 13.14 -3.07 10.48
CA PHE A 23 13.78 -1.77 10.22
C PHE A 23 13.58 -0.85 11.44
N SER A 24 14.63 -0.66 12.25
CA SER A 24 14.56 0.15 13.48
C SER A 24 14.26 1.63 13.24
N ASP A 25 14.60 2.17 12.05
CA ASP A 25 14.28 3.55 11.64
C ASP A 25 13.11 3.51 10.65
N SER A 26 12.00 2.95 11.10
CA SER A 26 10.80 2.87 10.28
C SER A 26 9.53 3.14 11.08
N HIS A 27 8.49 3.58 10.38
CA HIS A 27 7.20 3.88 10.96
C HIS A 27 6.07 3.49 10.00
N ALA A 28 5.01 2.90 10.51
CA ALA A 28 3.80 2.63 9.75
C ALA A 28 2.71 3.61 10.18
N VAL A 29 2.04 4.23 9.21
CA VAL A 29 0.99 5.22 9.49
C VAL A 29 -0.39 4.56 9.47
N ASP A 30 -1.29 5.06 10.33
CA ASP A 30 -2.72 4.87 10.19
C ASP A 30 -3.30 6.08 9.45
N LEU A 31 -3.91 5.83 8.28
CA LEU A 31 -4.61 6.88 7.55
C LEU A 31 -5.84 7.34 8.35
N PRO A 32 -6.27 8.61 8.22
CA PRO A 32 -7.49 9.09 8.85
C PRO A 32 -8.69 8.19 8.56
N GLY A 33 -9.46 7.85 9.60
CA GLY A 33 -10.56 6.90 9.52
C GLY A 33 -10.16 5.42 9.70
N HIS A 34 -8.88 5.11 9.99
CA HIS A 34 -8.36 3.74 10.13
C HIS A 34 -7.67 3.52 11.50
N PRO A 35 -8.38 3.29 12.59
CA PRO A 35 -9.83 3.44 12.78
C PRO A 35 -10.26 4.85 13.26
N HIS A 36 -9.33 5.79 13.47
CA HIS A 36 -9.60 7.09 14.08
C HIS A 36 -9.58 8.23 13.07
N GLY A 37 -10.37 9.27 13.36
CA GLY A 37 -10.47 10.44 12.50
C GLY A 37 -11.53 10.31 11.41
N GLN A 38 -11.55 11.26 10.49
CA GLN A 38 -12.48 11.28 9.38
C GLN A 38 -11.85 10.62 8.16
N LEU A 39 -12.60 9.75 7.48
CA LEU A 39 -12.18 9.16 6.21
C LEU A 39 -11.89 10.25 5.17
N LEU A 40 -10.80 10.06 4.45
CA LEU A 40 -10.43 10.90 3.30
C LEU A 40 -11.06 10.31 2.04
N SER A 41 -11.51 11.18 1.14
CA SER A 41 -12.38 10.80 0.02
C SER A 41 -11.65 10.73 -1.33
N SER A 42 -10.34 11.01 -1.34
CA SER A 42 -9.51 10.95 -2.55
C SER A 42 -8.06 10.61 -2.22
N VAL A 43 -7.33 10.12 -3.22
CA VAL A 43 -5.87 9.89 -3.11
C VAL A 43 -5.14 11.21 -2.84
N GLU A 44 -5.61 12.31 -3.42
CA GLU A 44 -5.08 13.65 -3.24
C GLU A 44 -5.15 14.10 -1.77
N GLU A 45 -6.31 13.94 -1.12
CA GLU A 45 -6.46 14.26 0.31
C GLU A 45 -5.54 13.41 1.17
N CYS A 46 -5.39 12.12 0.86
CA CYS A 46 -4.44 11.24 1.56
C CYS A 46 -2.99 11.71 1.40
N VAL A 47 -2.61 12.16 0.22
CA VAL A 47 -1.26 12.70 -0.06
C VAL A 47 -1.02 13.99 0.73
N ASP A 48 -1.98 14.90 0.74
CA ASP A 48 -1.84 16.17 1.43
C ASP A 48 -1.76 15.95 2.96
N TRP A 49 -2.60 15.07 3.52
CA TRP A 49 -2.50 14.64 4.91
C TRP A 49 -1.14 13.98 5.23
N LEU A 50 -0.68 13.07 4.37
CA LEU A 50 0.59 12.38 4.58
C LEU A 50 1.77 13.37 4.57
N ARG A 51 1.69 14.40 3.74
CA ARG A 51 2.72 15.45 3.73
C ARG A 51 2.75 16.26 5.03
N GLU A 52 1.59 16.64 5.55
CA GLU A 52 1.49 17.31 6.86
C GLU A 52 2.07 16.42 7.97
N TYR A 53 1.72 15.14 7.94
CA TYR A 53 2.24 14.13 8.88
C TYR A 53 3.77 14.03 8.84
N ILE A 54 4.37 13.97 7.64
CA ILE A 54 5.83 13.90 7.43
C ILE A 54 6.51 15.19 7.86
N THR A 55 5.96 16.34 7.48
CA THR A 55 6.52 17.65 7.81
C THR A 55 6.56 17.90 9.31
N ALA A 56 5.52 17.50 10.03
CA ALA A 56 5.46 17.63 11.50
C ALA A 56 6.49 16.76 12.25
N ARG A 57 7.08 15.77 11.59
CA ARG A 57 8.10 14.86 12.16
C ARG A 57 9.53 15.17 11.76
N GLU A 58 9.74 16.23 10.97
CA GLU A 58 11.06 16.65 10.49
C GLU A 58 11.89 15.49 9.90
N CYS A 59 11.23 14.55 9.21
CA CYS A 59 11.91 13.40 8.61
C CYS A 59 12.87 13.85 7.52
N SER A 60 14.14 13.52 7.67
CA SER A 60 15.16 13.69 6.63
C SER A 60 15.49 12.33 5.99
N ASP A 61 15.97 12.36 4.74
CA ASP A 61 16.37 11.14 4.01
C ASP A 61 15.26 10.08 3.98
N LEU A 62 14.07 10.48 3.55
CA LEU A 62 12.86 9.67 3.64
C LEU A 62 12.68 8.74 2.43
N VAL A 63 12.31 7.51 2.71
CA VAL A 63 11.75 6.55 1.75
C VAL A 63 10.29 6.30 2.11
N LEU A 64 9.38 6.48 1.14
CA LEU A 64 7.98 6.10 1.30
C LEU A 64 7.73 4.71 0.72
N ALA A 65 7.06 3.85 1.48
CA ALA A 65 6.64 2.53 1.06
C ALA A 65 5.11 2.43 1.13
N GLY A 66 4.47 1.95 0.07
CA GLY A 66 3.01 1.82 0.05
C GLY A 66 2.55 0.49 -0.54
N HIS A 67 1.51 -0.09 0.09
CA HIS A 67 0.86 -1.29 -0.36
C HIS A 67 -0.51 -0.95 -0.97
N SER A 68 -0.81 -1.50 -2.16
CA SER A 68 -2.12 -1.39 -2.80
C SER A 68 -2.59 0.08 -2.88
N PHE A 69 -3.66 0.49 -2.21
CA PHE A 69 -4.10 1.88 -2.08
C PHE A 69 -2.96 2.80 -1.58
N GLY A 70 -2.21 2.38 -0.55
CA GLY A 70 -1.03 3.10 -0.08
C GLY A 70 0.04 3.29 -1.16
N GLY A 71 0.15 2.35 -2.10
CA GLY A 71 1.03 2.49 -3.27
C GLY A 71 0.58 3.58 -4.23
N ALA A 72 -0.73 3.77 -4.43
CA ALA A 72 -1.28 4.90 -5.20
C ALA A 72 -0.96 6.24 -4.51
N ILE A 73 -1.11 6.31 -3.19
CA ILE A 73 -0.77 7.49 -2.39
C ILE A 73 0.72 7.83 -2.55
N VAL A 74 1.61 6.84 -2.42
CA VAL A 74 3.07 7.03 -2.56
C VAL A 74 3.45 7.47 -3.97
N LEU A 75 2.85 6.89 -5.00
CA LEU A 75 3.09 7.30 -6.40
C LEU A 75 2.67 8.76 -6.65
N LEU A 76 1.49 9.16 -6.17
CA LEU A 76 1.03 10.55 -6.32
C LEU A 76 1.84 11.51 -5.47
N TYR A 77 2.24 11.11 -4.25
CA TYR A 77 3.17 11.89 -3.42
C TYR A 77 4.49 12.16 -4.15
N ALA A 78 5.07 11.13 -4.77
CA ALA A 78 6.31 11.25 -5.53
C ALA A 78 6.20 12.22 -6.73
N LEU A 79 5.02 12.31 -7.34
CA LEU A 79 4.76 13.30 -8.41
C LEU A 79 4.58 14.73 -7.89
N LYS A 80 3.96 14.91 -6.71
CA LYS A 80 3.66 16.23 -6.14
C LYS A 80 4.83 16.81 -5.34
N TYR A 81 5.57 15.95 -4.62
CA TYR A 81 6.53 16.34 -3.58
C TYR A 81 7.83 15.55 -3.66
N SER A 82 8.38 15.40 -4.88
CA SER A 82 9.59 14.61 -5.16
C SER A 82 10.81 15.02 -4.33
N GLN A 83 10.91 16.29 -3.97
CA GLN A 83 12.03 16.86 -3.19
C GLN A 83 12.07 16.34 -1.74
N ASP A 84 10.97 15.81 -1.22
CA ASP A 84 10.88 15.31 0.15
C ASP A 84 11.45 13.88 0.27
N LEU A 85 11.71 13.20 -0.87
CA LEU A 85 11.97 11.76 -0.92
C LEU A 85 13.34 11.41 -1.51
N LYS A 86 14.00 10.41 -0.93
CA LYS A 86 15.18 9.74 -1.49
C LYS A 86 14.82 8.57 -2.42
N GLY A 87 13.66 7.97 -2.22
CA GLY A 87 13.16 6.86 -3.03
C GLY A 87 11.77 6.42 -2.61
N ILE A 88 11.17 5.56 -3.42
CA ILE A 88 9.84 4.99 -3.15
C ILE A 88 9.85 3.47 -3.27
N ILE A 89 8.95 2.82 -2.53
CA ILE A 89 8.73 1.38 -2.56
C ILE A 89 7.24 1.14 -2.81
N ILE A 90 6.92 0.49 -3.91
CA ILE A 90 5.54 0.20 -4.33
C ILE A 90 5.31 -1.30 -4.26
N ILE A 91 4.36 -1.73 -3.45
CA ILE A 91 4.07 -3.15 -3.23
C ILE A 91 2.61 -3.45 -3.59
N GLY A 92 2.39 -4.38 -4.52
CA GLY A 92 1.03 -4.80 -4.92
C GLY A 92 0.15 -3.62 -5.37
N SER A 93 0.66 -2.75 -6.25
CA SER A 93 -0.05 -1.55 -6.70
C SER A 93 0.26 -1.21 -8.16
N GLY A 94 -0.27 -0.10 -8.68
CA GLY A 94 -0.13 0.30 -10.07
C GLY A 94 -0.40 1.78 -10.33
N ALA A 95 -0.10 2.23 -11.56
CA ALA A 95 -0.36 3.61 -12.01
C ALA A 95 -1.85 3.91 -12.24
N ARG A 96 -2.67 2.88 -12.32
CA ARG A 96 -4.13 2.95 -12.40
C ARG A 96 -4.68 1.73 -11.67
N LEU A 97 -5.64 1.98 -10.79
CA LEU A 97 -6.31 0.94 -10.03
C LEU A 97 -7.80 0.94 -10.41
N ARG A 98 -8.28 -0.17 -10.97
CA ARG A 98 -9.71 -0.36 -11.25
C ARG A 98 -10.23 -1.44 -10.33
N VAL A 99 -11.26 -1.11 -9.57
CA VAL A 99 -11.83 -2.02 -8.58
C VAL A 99 -13.02 -2.75 -9.18
N HIS A 100 -12.90 -4.09 -9.24
CA HIS A 100 -14.00 -4.89 -9.76
C HIS A 100 -15.21 -4.84 -8.81
N PRO A 101 -16.47 -4.77 -9.32
CA PRO A 101 -17.67 -4.70 -8.48
C PRO A 101 -17.79 -5.79 -7.42
N MET A 102 -17.16 -6.95 -7.62
CA MET A 102 -17.12 -8.02 -6.60
C MET A 102 -16.46 -7.61 -5.27
N PHE A 103 -15.64 -6.56 -5.25
CA PHE A 103 -15.05 -6.01 -4.04
C PHE A 103 -15.91 -4.89 -3.44
N LEU A 104 -16.64 -4.13 -4.26
CA LEU A 104 -17.48 -3.01 -3.82
C LEU A 104 -18.80 -3.51 -3.20
N ALA A 105 -19.51 -4.41 -3.90
CA ALA A 105 -20.82 -4.87 -3.50
C ALA A 105 -20.89 -5.48 -2.08
N PRO A 106 -19.92 -6.31 -1.62
CA PRO A 106 -19.92 -6.79 -0.24
C PRO A 106 -19.81 -5.67 0.81
N CYS A 107 -19.05 -4.61 0.53
CA CYS A 107 -18.92 -3.45 1.41
C CYS A 107 -20.24 -2.65 1.46
N GLU A 108 -20.86 -2.41 0.31
CA GLU A 108 -22.14 -1.70 0.21
C GLU A 108 -23.26 -2.43 0.97
N GLU A 109 -23.35 -3.75 0.82
CA GLU A 109 -24.34 -4.56 1.54
C GLU A 109 -24.08 -4.60 3.05
N ALA A 110 -22.79 -4.63 3.45
CA ALA A 110 -22.43 -4.60 4.87
C ALA A 110 -22.84 -3.29 5.55
N ILE A 111 -22.71 -2.14 4.84
CA ILE A 111 -23.16 -0.82 5.33
C ILE A 111 -24.68 -0.79 5.53
N LYS A 112 -25.45 -1.57 4.73
CA LYS A 112 -26.90 -1.72 4.85
C LYS A 112 -27.31 -2.75 5.96
N GLY A 113 -26.34 -3.38 6.62
CA GLY A 113 -26.55 -4.34 7.71
C GLY A 113 -26.38 -5.81 7.33
N ASN A 114 -26.01 -6.13 6.08
CA ASN A 114 -25.74 -7.50 5.63
C ASN A 114 -24.24 -7.74 5.47
N SER A 115 -23.55 -8.04 6.56
CA SER A 115 -22.09 -8.13 6.60
C SER A 115 -21.50 -9.50 6.18
N TYR A 116 -22.31 -10.50 5.86
CA TYR A 116 -21.83 -11.87 5.63
C TYR A 116 -20.80 -11.94 4.48
N GLN A 117 -21.13 -11.38 3.31
CA GLN A 117 -20.21 -11.40 2.16
C GLN A 117 -18.95 -10.55 2.38
N TRP A 118 -19.07 -9.46 3.13
CA TRP A 118 -17.92 -8.63 3.48
C TRP A 118 -16.96 -9.38 4.41
N TYR A 119 -17.46 -10.12 5.40
CA TYR A 119 -16.60 -10.97 6.24
C TYR A 119 -15.87 -12.03 5.42
N GLN A 120 -16.56 -12.67 4.48
CA GLN A 120 -15.93 -13.63 3.57
C GLN A 120 -14.86 -12.97 2.70
N LEU A 121 -15.11 -11.77 2.18
CA LEU A 121 -14.14 -11.00 1.41
C LEU A 121 -12.87 -10.72 2.24
N VAL A 122 -13.04 -10.23 3.47
CA VAL A 122 -11.90 -9.95 4.38
C VAL A 122 -11.11 -11.24 4.66
N GLU A 123 -11.75 -12.35 4.93
CA GLU A 123 -11.09 -13.64 5.18
C GLU A 123 -10.31 -14.14 3.94
N GLU A 124 -10.88 -13.99 2.75
CA GLU A 124 -10.25 -14.39 1.50
C GLU A 124 -9.03 -13.52 1.17
N MET A 125 -9.08 -12.21 1.45
CA MET A 125 -7.94 -11.31 1.23
C MET A 125 -6.67 -11.76 1.97
N TYR A 126 -6.81 -12.28 3.19
CA TYR A 126 -5.69 -12.74 4.02
C TYR A 126 -5.41 -14.24 3.91
N ARG A 127 -6.04 -14.97 2.97
CA ARG A 127 -5.96 -16.44 2.90
C ARG A 127 -4.54 -16.99 2.86
N SER A 128 -3.62 -16.33 2.16
CA SER A 128 -2.24 -16.79 1.95
C SER A 128 -1.24 -16.28 2.99
N THR A 129 -1.69 -15.47 3.95
CA THR A 129 -0.82 -14.97 5.02
C THR A 129 -0.66 -15.97 6.17
N PRO A 130 0.39 -15.87 7.01
CA PRO A 130 0.55 -16.70 8.20
C PRO A 130 -0.69 -16.63 9.13
N GLU A 131 -1.06 -17.73 9.78
CA GLU A 131 -2.32 -17.86 10.48
C GLU A 131 -2.47 -16.88 11.66
N ASP A 132 -1.40 -16.65 12.43
CA ASP A 132 -1.37 -15.67 13.51
C ASP A 132 -1.57 -14.23 13.00
N TYR A 133 -0.89 -13.88 11.90
CA TYR A 133 -1.06 -12.61 11.21
C TYR A 133 -2.49 -12.45 10.68
N LYS A 134 -2.99 -13.45 9.97
CA LYS A 134 -4.33 -13.48 9.39
C LYS A 134 -5.40 -13.20 10.42
N LYS A 135 -5.39 -13.93 11.55
CA LYS A 135 -6.39 -13.80 12.61
C LYS A 135 -6.43 -12.38 13.17
N GLU A 136 -5.28 -11.82 13.48
CA GLU A 136 -5.19 -10.45 14.01
C GLU A 136 -5.66 -9.41 12.99
N MET A 137 -5.18 -9.50 11.74
CA MET A 137 -5.53 -8.53 10.69
C MET A 137 -7.02 -8.55 10.36
N ILE A 138 -7.65 -9.73 10.31
CA ILE A 138 -9.10 -9.85 10.10
C ILE A 138 -9.89 -9.15 11.20
N GLU A 139 -9.55 -9.39 12.47
CA GLU A 139 -10.28 -8.77 13.58
C GLU A 139 -10.16 -7.24 13.57
N LYS A 140 -8.97 -6.73 13.30
CA LYS A 140 -8.74 -5.28 13.22
C LYS A 140 -9.46 -4.67 12.00
N GLN A 141 -9.43 -5.32 10.84
CA GLN A 141 -10.15 -4.84 9.67
C GLN A 141 -11.67 -4.86 9.87
N LYS A 142 -12.19 -5.87 10.58
CA LYS A 142 -13.59 -5.89 11.00
C LYS A 142 -13.93 -4.73 11.94
N ALA A 143 -13.01 -4.34 12.83
CA ALA A 143 -13.19 -3.20 13.73
C ALA A 143 -13.17 -1.83 13.00
N ILE A 144 -12.36 -1.67 11.95
CA ILE A 144 -12.38 -0.49 11.08
C ILE A 144 -13.71 -0.38 10.34
N GLY A 145 -14.20 -1.50 9.80
CA GLY A 145 -15.52 -1.60 9.19
C GLY A 145 -15.56 -1.43 7.67
N PRO A 146 -16.70 -1.76 7.06
CA PRO A 146 -16.86 -1.79 5.61
C PRO A 146 -16.86 -0.40 4.96
N ALA A 147 -17.20 0.65 5.70
CA ALA A 147 -17.26 2.01 5.16
C ALA A 147 -15.87 2.55 4.78
N ALA A 148 -14.86 2.30 5.61
CA ALA A 148 -13.48 2.67 5.31
C ALA A 148 -12.97 1.92 4.08
N MET A 149 -13.16 0.61 4.04
CA MET A 149 -12.76 -0.21 2.88
C MET A 149 -13.43 0.23 1.59
N LEU A 150 -14.74 0.54 1.62
CA LEU A 150 -15.47 1.04 0.45
C LEU A 150 -14.92 2.37 -0.03
N THR A 151 -14.69 3.31 0.88
CA THR A 151 -14.14 4.64 0.55
C THR A 151 -12.78 4.50 -0.13
N ASP A 152 -11.89 3.68 0.41
CA ASP A 152 -10.57 3.45 -0.17
C ASP A 152 -10.66 2.78 -1.55
N PHE A 153 -11.55 1.82 -1.72
CA PHE A 153 -11.77 1.20 -3.03
C PHE A 153 -12.30 2.19 -4.07
N LEU A 154 -13.18 3.12 -3.69
CA LEU A 154 -13.65 4.18 -4.57
C LEU A 154 -12.52 5.16 -4.93
N CYS A 155 -11.64 5.50 -3.98
CA CYS A 155 -10.42 6.26 -4.24
C CYS A 155 -9.50 5.52 -5.23
N CYS A 156 -9.32 4.21 -5.04
CA CYS A 156 -8.56 3.37 -5.99
C CYS A 156 -9.18 3.40 -7.39
N ASP A 157 -10.50 3.22 -7.50
CA ASP A 157 -11.19 3.13 -8.79
C ASP A 157 -11.10 4.43 -9.60
N SER A 158 -11.05 5.58 -8.93
CA SER A 158 -10.85 6.89 -9.55
C SER A 158 -9.40 7.20 -9.90
N PHE A 159 -8.42 6.49 -9.30
CA PHE A 159 -7.00 6.77 -9.46
C PHE A 159 -6.46 6.37 -10.84
N ASP A 160 -5.88 7.33 -11.55
CA ASP A 160 -5.21 7.11 -12.84
C ASP A 160 -4.12 8.17 -13.08
N ILE A 161 -2.86 7.72 -13.05
CA ILE A 161 -1.69 8.54 -13.36
C ILE A 161 -0.84 7.91 -14.48
N MET A 162 -1.42 7.04 -15.30
CA MET A 162 -0.68 6.31 -16.33
C MET A 162 0.13 7.25 -17.23
N ASP A 163 -0.45 8.38 -17.62
CA ASP A 163 0.21 9.34 -18.51
C ASP A 163 1.33 10.15 -17.82
N ARG A 164 1.39 10.11 -16.48
CA ARG A 164 2.31 10.92 -15.68
C ARG A 164 3.37 10.13 -14.94
N VAL A 165 3.20 8.81 -14.79
CA VAL A 165 4.12 7.99 -13.99
C VAL A 165 5.58 8.06 -14.46
N HIS A 166 5.82 8.37 -15.72
CA HIS A 166 7.16 8.57 -16.28
C HIS A 166 7.87 9.84 -15.76
N GLU A 167 7.15 10.75 -15.11
CA GLU A 167 7.70 11.96 -14.47
C GLU A 167 8.44 11.63 -13.16
N ILE A 168 8.19 10.46 -12.56
CA ILE A 168 8.89 9.98 -11.36
C ILE A 168 10.35 9.69 -11.72
N LYS A 169 11.28 10.47 -11.14
CA LYS A 169 12.72 10.40 -11.44
C LYS A 169 13.55 9.82 -10.30
N MET A 170 13.01 9.74 -9.10
CA MET A 170 13.72 9.14 -7.98
C MET A 170 13.81 7.63 -8.11
N PRO A 171 14.76 6.98 -7.40
CA PRO A 171 14.83 5.53 -7.32
C PRO A 171 13.52 4.93 -6.82
N ALA A 172 13.08 3.83 -7.44
CA ALA A 172 11.86 3.12 -7.08
C ALA A 172 12.13 1.60 -6.97
N LEU A 173 11.63 0.98 -5.91
CA LEU A 173 11.55 -0.47 -5.78
C LEU A 173 10.08 -0.89 -5.96
N ILE A 174 9.82 -1.76 -6.92
CA ILE A 174 8.48 -2.25 -7.23
C ILE A 174 8.44 -3.73 -6.90
N ILE A 175 7.53 -4.14 -6.03
CA ILE A 175 7.39 -5.52 -5.57
C ILE A 175 5.95 -5.98 -5.79
N THR A 176 5.76 -7.18 -6.29
CA THR A 176 4.44 -7.82 -6.40
C THR A 176 4.55 -9.33 -6.23
N GLY A 177 3.50 -9.96 -5.74
CA GLY A 177 3.38 -11.41 -5.78
C GLY A 177 3.04 -11.91 -7.19
N GLU A 178 3.61 -13.06 -7.58
CA GLU A 178 3.31 -13.69 -8.87
C GLU A 178 1.83 -14.04 -9.03
N SER A 179 1.18 -14.43 -7.92
CA SER A 179 -0.22 -14.85 -7.85
C SER A 179 -1.16 -13.74 -7.35
N ASP A 180 -0.73 -12.47 -7.39
CA ASP A 180 -1.57 -11.35 -6.97
C ASP A 180 -2.76 -11.19 -7.94
N ALA A 181 -3.96 -11.51 -7.45
CA ALA A 181 -5.20 -11.42 -8.22
C ALA A 181 -5.86 -10.04 -8.13
N MET A 182 -5.52 -9.22 -7.12
CA MET A 182 -6.09 -7.89 -6.93
C MET A 182 -5.37 -6.85 -7.80
N THR A 183 -4.03 -6.87 -7.77
CA THR A 183 -3.17 -6.02 -8.61
C THR A 183 -2.18 -6.88 -9.40
N PRO A 184 -2.64 -7.53 -10.48
CA PRO A 184 -1.83 -8.48 -11.22
C PRO A 184 -0.48 -7.94 -11.65
N ALA A 185 0.53 -8.81 -11.77
CA ALA A 185 1.92 -8.47 -12.09
C ALA A 185 2.10 -7.53 -13.30
N LYS A 186 1.12 -7.48 -14.21
CA LYS A 186 1.11 -6.52 -15.33
C LYS A 186 1.14 -5.05 -14.86
N TYR A 187 0.60 -4.74 -13.67
CA TYR A 187 0.62 -3.38 -13.11
C TYR A 187 2.03 -3.01 -12.66
N ALA A 188 2.70 -3.92 -11.94
CA ALA A 188 4.09 -3.76 -11.54
C ALA A 188 5.04 -3.69 -12.74
N ASN A 189 4.83 -4.54 -13.77
CA ASN A 189 5.56 -4.48 -15.03
C ASN A 189 5.42 -3.12 -15.72
N TYR A 190 4.20 -2.55 -15.75
CA TYR A 190 3.98 -1.23 -16.32
C TYR A 190 4.80 -0.15 -15.58
N LEU A 191 4.74 -0.13 -14.26
CA LEU A 191 5.55 0.80 -13.44
C LEU A 191 7.05 0.61 -13.73
N GLY A 192 7.53 -0.63 -13.75
CA GLY A 192 8.92 -0.97 -14.04
C GLY A 192 9.41 -0.53 -15.41
N THR A 193 8.50 -0.46 -16.41
CA THR A 193 8.85 0.05 -17.75
C THR A 193 8.80 1.57 -17.87
N LYS A 194 8.05 2.25 -17.00
CA LYS A 194 7.80 3.69 -17.09
C LYS A 194 8.66 4.53 -16.14
N ILE A 195 9.02 4.01 -14.98
CA ILE A 195 9.89 4.69 -14.00
C ILE A 195 11.35 4.36 -14.33
N ALA A 196 12.10 5.37 -14.79
CA ALA A 196 13.44 5.17 -15.34
C ALA A 196 14.46 4.53 -14.38
N HIS A 197 14.37 4.85 -13.08
CA HIS A 197 15.27 4.33 -12.04
C HIS A 197 14.58 3.32 -11.13
N SER A 198 13.83 2.39 -11.73
CA SER A 198 13.11 1.36 -10.99
C SER A 198 13.83 0.02 -10.98
N LYS A 199 13.64 -0.72 -9.88
CA LYS A 199 13.94 -2.15 -9.77
C LYS A 199 12.62 -2.88 -9.56
N LEU A 200 12.35 -3.88 -10.40
CA LEU A 200 11.13 -4.70 -10.32
C LEU A 200 11.48 -6.06 -9.71
N MET A 201 10.66 -6.50 -8.75
CA MET A 201 10.71 -7.82 -8.15
C MET A 201 9.33 -8.48 -8.17
N ILE A 202 9.21 -9.61 -8.88
CA ILE A 202 8.03 -10.48 -8.84
C ILE A 202 8.39 -11.67 -7.94
N VAL A 203 7.66 -11.83 -6.84
CA VAL A 203 7.94 -12.87 -5.84
C VAL A 203 7.14 -14.13 -6.17
N PRO A 204 7.79 -15.26 -6.46
CA PRO A 204 7.11 -16.52 -6.76
C PRO A 204 6.24 -17.00 -5.59
N GLN A 205 5.11 -17.63 -5.90
CA GLN A 205 4.22 -18.23 -4.90
C GLN A 205 3.79 -17.25 -3.79
N ALA A 206 3.59 -15.98 -4.15
CA ALA A 206 3.07 -14.96 -3.26
C ALA A 206 1.88 -14.25 -3.92
N GLY A 207 0.92 -13.84 -3.10
CA GLY A 207 -0.27 -13.10 -3.49
C GLY A 207 -0.15 -11.60 -3.22
N HIS A 208 -1.30 -10.99 -2.89
CA HIS A 208 -1.42 -9.55 -2.71
C HIS A 208 -0.67 -9.01 -1.50
N PHE A 209 -0.64 -9.76 -0.39
CA PHE A 209 0.06 -9.41 0.85
C PHE A 209 1.49 -9.97 0.88
N VAL A 210 2.20 -9.88 -0.24
CA VAL A 210 3.55 -10.44 -0.43
C VAL A 210 4.53 -10.10 0.70
N PHE A 211 4.42 -8.91 1.30
CA PHE A 211 5.26 -8.45 2.41
C PHE A 211 4.96 -9.19 3.73
N ALA A 212 3.77 -9.76 3.88
CA ALA A 212 3.39 -10.61 5.01
C ALA A 212 3.53 -12.10 4.69
N GLU A 213 3.34 -12.48 3.42
CA GLU A 213 3.47 -13.87 2.96
C GLU A 213 4.94 -14.32 2.84
N LYS A 214 5.83 -13.41 2.47
CA LYS A 214 7.27 -13.65 2.24
C LYS A 214 8.11 -12.53 2.87
N PRO A 215 7.98 -12.28 4.20
CA PRO A 215 8.57 -11.10 4.84
C PRO A 215 10.08 -11.04 4.71
N GLU A 216 10.80 -12.16 4.83
CA GLU A 216 12.26 -12.19 4.72
C GLU A 216 12.75 -11.76 3.33
N VAL A 217 12.04 -12.22 2.28
CA VAL A 217 12.36 -11.90 0.88
C VAL A 217 12.15 -10.41 0.63
N VAL A 218 11.02 -9.87 1.08
CA VAL A 218 10.66 -8.45 0.93
C VAL A 218 11.58 -7.57 1.75
N ASN A 219 11.84 -7.91 3.02
CA ASN A 219 12.75 -7.15 3.89
C ASN A 219 14.17 -7.10 3.33
N LYS A 220 14.66 -8.22 2.76
CA LYS A 220 15.95 -8.23 2.08
C LYS A 220 15.97 -7.29 0.88
N ALA A 221 14.95 -7.31 0.03
CA ALA A 221 14.85 -6.43 -1.14
C ALA A 221 14.80 -4.95 -0.74
N ILE A 222 14.01 -4.59 0.28
CA ILE A 222 13.96 -3.23 0.83
C ILE A 222 15.32 -2.81 1.37
N LYS A 223 15.99 -3.66 2.16
CA LYS A 223 17.30 -3.38 2.72
C LYS A 223 18.36 -3.12 1.64
N ASP A 224 18.39 -3.97 0.60
CA ASP A 224 19.33 -3.83 -0.51
C ASP A 224 19.06 -2.56 -1.32
N PHE A 225 17.78 -2.20 -1.51
CA PHE A 225 17.37 -0.96 -2.17
C PHE A 225 17.80 0.28 -1.37
N VAL A 226 17.46 0.34 -0.09
CA VAL A 226 17.81 1.48 0.79
C VAL A 226 19.32 1.68 0.86
N LYS A 227 20.12 0.61 0.97
CA LYS A 227 21.57 0.71 0.90
C LYS A 227 22.08 1.26 -0.42
N GLY A 228 21.48 0.85 -1.53
CA GLY A 228 21.88 1.29 -2.87
C GLY A 228 21.59 2.75 -3.19
N ILE A 229 20.64 3.40 -2.49
CA ILE A 229 20.32 4.81 -2.67
C ILE A 229 20.93 5.72 -1.60
N SER A 230 21.60 5.13 -0.59
CA SER A 230 22.32 5.88 0.46
C SER A 230 23.76 6.21 0.04
N SER A 231 24.23 5.62 -1.07
CA SER A 231 25.56 5.80 -1.63
C SER A 231 25.58 6.94 -2.62
#